data_d5c5a32089addd13c44196686dd53698
#
_entry.id   d5c5a32089addd13c44196686dd53698
#
_cell.length_a   1.000
_cell.length_b   1.000
_cell.length_c   1.000
_cell.angle_alpha   90.00
_cell.angle_beta   90.00
_cell.angle_gamma   90.00
#
_symmetry.space_group_name_H-M   'P 1'
#
loop_
_entity.id
_entity.type
_entity.pdbx_description
1 polymer ?
#
loop_
_entity_poly.entity_id
_entity_poly.type
_entity_poly.pdbx_seq_one_letter_code
_entity_poly.pdbx_strand_id
1 'polypeptide(L)'
;MMSGKERREEILQRITNSKTPVSGAALAKSCEVSRQVIVQDIALIRAAGYDVIATNRGYICSSPVRETRVFEVNHTDEQMQDELNTIVDFGGVVLDVIVRHEVYGELRAELNISSRNKVALFMEEIRQGKSRPLKNITSGEHFHTVSADSAQTLDLIEEELRKKDYLVRTCLLYTSPSPRDRSLSR
;
A
#
# COMPACT_ATOMS: atom_id res chain seq x y z
N MET A 1 3.77 21.21 21.00
CA MET A 1 4.74 20.10 21.17
C MET A 1 4.18 18.90 20.42
N MET A 2 4.95 18.36 19.49
CA MET A 2 4.54 17.23 18.66
C MET A 2 4.33 15.96 19.52
N SER A 3 3.22 15.24 19.34
CA SER A 3 2.97 14.00 20.07
C SER A 3 3.96 12.90 19.63
N GLY A 4 4.13 11.86 20.45
CA GLY A 4 5.01 10.73 20.07
C GLY A 4 4.56 10.00 18.80
N LYS A 5 3.24 9.98 18.50
CA LYS A 5 2.70 9.38 17.28
C LYS A 5 3.06 10.21 16.05
N GLU A 6 2.75 11.50 16.07
CA GLU A 6 3.08 12.45 14.99
C GLU A 6 4.58 12.48 14.70
N ARG A 7 5.41 12.44 15.76
CA ARG A 7 6.86 12.43 15.61
C ARG A 7 7.37 11.18 14.91
N ARG A 8 6.83 9.99 15.23
CA ARG A 8 7.20 8.75 14.55
C ARG A 8 6.77 8.73 13.09
N GLU A 9 5.63 9.30 12.76
CA GLU A 9 5.18 9.49 11.38
C GLU A 9 6.13 10.40 10.60
N GLU A 10 6.52 11.54 11.18
CA GLU A 10 7.49 12.47 10.60
C GLU A 10 8.88 11.82 10.38
N ILE A 11 9.39 11.09 11.39
CA ILE A 11 10.66 10.36 11.30
C ILE A 11 10.58 9.35 10.14
N LEU A 12 9.51 8.55 10.08
CA LEU A 12 9.31 7.53 9.05
C LEU A 12 9.28 8.16 7.66
N GLN A 13 8.50 9.22 7.48
CA GLN A 13 8.41 9.94 6.21
C GLN A 13 9.79 10.46 5.74
N ARG A 14 10.57 11.03 6.65
CA ARG A 14 11.91 11.55 6.32
C ARG A 14 12.89 10.46 5.90
N ILE A 15 12.94 9.34 6.63
CA ILE A 15 13.86 8.24 6.31
C ILE A 15 13.43 7.44 5.07
N THR A 16 12.13 7.40 4.77
CA THR A 16 11.60 6.73 3.57
C THR A 16 11.84 7.56 2.31
N ASN A 17 11.64 8.89 2.39
CA ASN A 17 11.81 9.79 1.25
C ASN A 17 13.29 10.13 0.96
N SER A 18 14.20 9.76 1.85
CA SER A 18 15.63 10.05 1.69
C SER A 18 16.34 8.95 0.92
N LYS A 19 17.10 9.33 -0.11
CA LYS A 19 17.99 8.42 -0.85
C LYS A 19 19.27 8.06 -0.09
N THR A 20 19.55 8.75 1.01
CA THR A 20 20.75 8.56 1.83
C THR A 20 20.37 8.46 3.31
N PRO A 21 21.17 7.77 4.15
CA PRO A 21 20.87 7.66 5.56
C PRO A 21 20.72 9.03 6.25
N VAL A 22 19.63 9.21 6.99
CA VAL A 22 19.37 10.44 7.76
C VAL A 22 19.95 10.31 9.15
N SER A 23 20.82 11.23 9.55
CA SER A 23 21.50 11.13 10.84
C SER A 23 20.53 11.31 12.02
N GLY A 24 20.76 10.57 13.11
CA GLY A 24 19.96 10.72 14.33
C GLY A 24 19.99 12.14 14.92
N ALA A 25 21.07 12.89 14.68
CA ALA A 25 21.19 14.29 15.06
C ALA A 25 20.27 15.20 14.21
N ALA A 26 20.18 14.94 12.90
CA ALA A 26 19.28 15.67 12.01
C ALA A 26 17.80 15.41 12.36
N LEU A 27 17.43 14.16 12.66
CA LEU A 27 16.09 13.80 13.12
C LEU A 27 15.77 14.46 14.48
N ALA A 28 16.70 14.43 15.42
CA ALA A 28 16.53 15.06 16.73
C ALA A 28 16.29 16.56 16.61
N LYS A 29 17.06 17.24 15.76
CA LYS A 29 16.90 18.68 15.48
C LYS A 29 15.56 18.99 14.82
N SER A 30 15.11 18.21 13.83
CA SER A 30 13.86 18.46 13.13
C SER A 30 12.63 18.20 13.98
N CYS A 31 12.70 17.25 14.91
CA CYS A 31 11.59 16.91 15.81
C CYS A 31 11.68 17.64 17.17
N GLU A 32 12.70 18.50 17.38
CA GLU A 32 12.93 19.26 18.62
C GLU A 32 13.02 18.36 19.88
N VAL A 33 13.68 17.20 19.75
CA VAL A 33 13.86 16.23 20.83
C VAL A 33 15.33 15.80 20.96
N SER A 34 15.65 15.08 22.04
CA SER A 34 16.99 14.51 22.21
C SER A 34 17.22 13.33 21.25
N ARG A 35 18.50 13.06 20.93
CA ARG A 35 18.88 11.89 20.12
C ARG A 35 18.43 10.57 20.77
N GLN A 36 18.35 10.50 22.09
CA GLN A 36 17.88 9.32 22.80
C GLN A 36 16.40 9.04 22.54
N VAL A 37 15.57 10.07 22.42
CA VAL A 37 14.16 9.94 22.03
C VAL A 37 14.03 9.39 20.61
N ILE A 38 14.89 9.85 19.68
CA ILE A 38 14.92 9.30 18.32
C ILE A 38 15.24 7.80 18.31
N VAL A 39 16.21 7.36 19.13
CA VAL A 39 16.56 5.93 19.24
C VAL A 39 15.36 5.11 19.73
N GLN A 40 14.61 5.62 20.71
CA GLN A 40 13.38 4.97 21.20
C GLN A 40 12.28 4.95 20.13
N ASP A 41 12.06 6.06 19.43
CA ASP A 41 11.08 6.14 18.35
C ASP A 41 11.42 5.18 17.20
N ILE A 42 12.68 5.08 16.80
CA ILE A 42 13.14 4.10 15.80
C ILE A 42 12.87 2.66 16.26
N ALA A 43 13.08 2.34 17.53
CA ALA A 43 12.76 1.02 18.07
C ALA A 43 11.23 0.72 17.98
N LEU A 44 10.39 1.70 18.26
CA LEU A 44 8.94 1.57 18.14
C LEU A 44 8.49 1.47 16.67
N ILE A 45 9.12 2.21 15.75
CA ILE A 45 8.85 2.11 14.32
C ILE A 45 9.20 0.71 13.81
N ARG A 46 10.35 0.14 14.23
CA ARG A 46 10.70 -1.25 13.92
C ARG A 46 9.70 -2.26 14.48
N ALA A 47 9.29 -2.08 15.74
CA ALA A 47 8.28 -2.91 16.37
C ALA A 47 6.91 -2.85 15.66
N ALA A 48 6.62 -1.74 14.96
CA ALA A 48 5.45 -1.58 14.10
C ALA A 48 5.62 -2.21 12.70
N GLY A 49 6.73 -2.91 12.43
CA GLY A 49 6.95 -3.68 11.21
C GLY A 49 7.67 -2.93 10.07
N TYR A 50 8.21 -1.73 10.34
CA TYR A 50 8.99 -1.00 9.33
C TYR A 50 10.46 -1.44 9.33
N ASP A 51 11.01 -1.72 8.14
CA ASP A 51 12.40 -2.13 7.98
C ASP A 51 13.34 -0.93 7.99
N VAL A 52 13.68 -0.46 9.19
CA VAL A 52 14.61 0.65 9.39
C VAL A 52 16.00 0.13 9.65
N ILE A 53 16.92 0.36 8.72
CA ILE A 53 18.33 0.00 8.82
C ILE A 53 19.10 1.13 9.51
N ALA A 54 19.86 0.79 10.55
CA ALA A 54 20.84 1.69 11.15
C ALA A 54 22.21 1.51 10.48
N THR A 55 22.77 2.60 9.99
CA THR A 55 24.10 2.64 9.40
C THR A 55 25.01 3.53 10.24
N ASN A 56 26.30 3.54 9.94
CA ASN A 56 27.27 4.47 10.55
C ASN A 56 26.95 5.96 10.26
N ARG A 57 26.15 6.25 9.22
CA ARG A 57 25.74 7.60 8.81
C ARG A 57 24.37 8.02 9.35
N GLY A 58 23.56 7.07 9.82
CA GLY A 58 22.21 7.33 10.30
C GLY A 58 21.22 6.22 9.96
N TYR A 59 19.97 6.57 9.86
CA TYR A 59 18.86 5.67 9.60
C TYR A 59 18.37 5.81 8.16
N ILE A 60 18.07 4.69 7.54
CA ILE A 60 17.40 4.63 6.25
C ILE A 60 16.27 3.59 6.36
N CYS A 61 15.13 3.91 5.82
CA CYS A 61 14.06 2.91 5.66
C CYS A 61 14.34 2.17 4.34
N SER A 62 14.58 0.89 4.43
CA SER A 62 14.50 0.04 3.26
C SER A 62 13.03 -0.09 2.91
N SER A 63 12.51 0.83 2.11
CA SER A 63 11.32 0.48 1.34
C SER A 63 11.83 -0.50 0.30
N PRO A 64 11.46 -1.77 0.34
CA PRO A 64 11.66 -2.61 -0.82
C PRO A 64 11.04 -1.87 -2.00
N VAL A 65 11.72 -1.85 -3.14
CA VAL A 65 11.10 -1.40 -4.40
C VAL A 65 9.92 -2.34 -4.58
N ARG A 66 8.73 -1.86 -4.21
CA ARG A 66 7.52 -2.65 -4.36
C ARG A 66 7.09 -2.59 -5.80
N GLU A 67 6.98 -3.75 -6.38
CA GLU A 67 6.33 -3.92 -7.68
C GLU A 67 4.82 -3.70 -7.52
N THR A 68 4.20 -3.16 -8.55
CA THR A 68 2.74 -2.96 -8.57
C THR A 68 2.16 -3.57 -9.83
N ARG A 69 0.97 -4.15 -9.68
CA ARG A 69 0.18 -4.68 -10.80
C ARG A 69 -1.29 -4.34 -10.59
N VAL A 70 -1.99 -4.07 -11.68
CA VAL A 70 -3.44 -3.89 -11.67
C VAL A 70 -4.09 -5.21 -12.07
N PHE A 71 -4.97 -5.71 -11.23
CA PHE A 71 -5.78 -6.88 -11.50
C PHE A 71 -7.21 -6.46 -11.81
N GLU A 72 -7.73 -6.92 -12.94
CA GLU A 72 -9.15 -6.79 -13.29
C GLU A 72 -9.90 -7.98 -12.71
N VAL A 73 -10.82 -7.72 -11.80
CA VAL A 73 -11.51 -8.75 -11.02
C VAL A 73 -13.02 -8.60 -11.12
N ASN A 74 -13.71 -9.75 -11.01
CA ASN A 74 -15.15 -9.83 -10.90
C ASN A 74 -15.53 -10.92 -9.91
N HIS A 75 -16.29 -10.58 -8.88
CA HIS A 75 -16.75 -11.51 -7.86
C HIS A 75 -18.01 -11.00 -7.16
N THR A 76 -18.72 -11.86 -6.45
CA THR A 76 -19.89 -11.49 -5.66
C THR A 76 -19.50 -10.74 -4.38
N ASP A 77 -20.48 -10.18 -3.65
CA ASP A 77 -20.23 -9.51 -2.38
C ASP A 77 -19.76 -10.50 -1.31
N GLU A 78 -20.24 -11.75 -1.35
CA GLU A 78 -19.81 -12.81 -0.43
C GLU A 78 -18.37 -13.25 -0.66
N GLN A 79 -17.88 -13.15 -1.89
CA GLN A 79 -16.51 -13.54 -2.27
C GLN A 79 -15.48 -12.45 -2.00
N MET A 80 -15.91 -11.20 -1.77
CA MET A 80 -15.02 -10.05 -1.56
C MET A 80 -13.98 -10.29 -0.44
N GLN A 81 -14.42 -10.85 0.68
CA GLN A 81 -13.52 -11.13 1.80
C GLN A 81 -12.47 -12.18 1.44
N ASP A 82 -12.83 -13.20 0.68
CA ASP A 82 -11.91 -14.25 0.25
C ASP A 82 -10.92 -13.74 -0.79
N GLU A 83 -11.35 -12.92 -1.73
CA GLU A 83 -10.48 -12.26 -2.71
C GLU A 83 -9.42 -11.41 -2.02
N LEU A 84 -9.82 -10.48 -1.13
CA LEU A 84 -8.90 -9.61 -0.40
C LEU A 84 -7.95 -10.42 0.51
N ASN A 85 -8.45 -11.47 1.18
CA ASN A 85 -7.61 -12.36 1.98
C ASN A 85 -6.59 -13.10 1.11
N THR A 86 -6.97 -13.54 -0.08
CA THR A 86 -6.05 -14.20 -1.01
C THR A 86 -4.86 -13.29 -1.33
N ILE A 87 -5.11 -12.01 -1.64
CA ILE A 87 -4.04 -11.07 -1.95
C ILE A 87 -3.11 -10.86 -0.75
N VAL A 88 -3.65 -10.62 0.45
CA VAL A 88 -2.81 -10.32 1.63
C VAL A 88 -2.09 -11.53 2.19
N ASP A 89 -2.62 -12.74 2.04
CA ASP A 89 -1.99 -13.99 2.48
C ASP A 89 -0.71 -14.31 1.71
N PHE A 90 -0.65 -13.91 0.44
CA PHE A 90 0.55 -14.02 -0.39
C PHE A 90 1.50 -12.81 -0.26
N GLY A 91 1.25 -11.90 0.67
CA GLY A 91 2.11 -10.75 0.95
C GLY A 91 1.83 -9.52 0.09
N GLY A 92 0.71 -9.51 -0.64
CA GLY A 92 0.22 -8.36 -1.37
C GLY A 92 -0.39 -7.29 -0.47
N VAL A 93 -0.39 -6.07 -0.95
CA VAL A 93 -1.11 -4.93 -0.37
C VAL A 93 -2.06 -4.40 -1.41
N VAL A 94 -3.36 -4.40 -1.13
CA VAL A 94 -4.36 -3.77 -1.99
C VAL A 94 -4.32 -2.27 -1.74
N LEU A 95 -3.82 -1.51 -2.70
CA LEU A 95 -3.66 -0.06 -2.57
C LEU A 95 -4.99 0.67 -2.74
N ASP A 96 -5.79 0.24 -3.70
CA ASP A 96 -7.03 0.89 -4.09
C ASP A 96 -8.03 -0.06 -4.74
N VAL A 97 -9.23 0.47 -4.96
CA VAL A 97 -10.23 -0.07 -5.87
C VAL A 97 -10.56 0.95 -6.93
N ILE A 98 -10.64 0.51 -8.17
CA ILE A 98 -10.94 1.35 -9.34
C ILE A 98 -12.14 0.74 -10.06
N VAL A 99 -13.10 1.57 -10.44
CA VAL A 99 -14.21 1.19 -11.31
C VAL A 99 -14.31 2.14 -12.50
N ARG A 100 -14.76 1.63 -13.63
CA ARG A 100 -14.99 2.43 -14.84
C ARG A 100 -16.48 2.66 -15.02
N HIS A 101 -16.92 3.87 -14.72
CA HIS A 101 -18.32 4.26 -14.85
C HIS A 101 -18.54 5.01 -16.17
N GLU A 102 -19.57 4.66 -16.93
CA GLU A 102 -19.85 5.23 -18.27
C GLU A 102 -19.98 6.76 -18.25
N VAL A 103 -20.60 7.32 -17.20
CA VAL A 103 -20.87 8.76 -17.09
C VAL A 103 -19.78 9.49 -16.31
N TYR A 104 -19.27 8.90 -15.20
CA TYR A 104 -18.32 9.56 -14.30
C TYR A 104 -16.86 9.24 -14.63
N GLY A 105 -16.60 8.36 -15.59
CA GLY A 105 -15.25 7.93 -15.93
C GLY A 105 -14.65 7.00 -14.88
N GLU A 106 -13.34 7.09 -14.67
CA GLU A 106 -12.63 6.27 -13.68
C GLU A 106 -12.84 6.84 -12.27
N LEU A 107 -13.41 6.02 -11.38
CA LEU A 107 -13.56 6.33 -9.96
C LEU A 107 -12.59 5.45 -9.18
N ARG A 108 -11.83 6.05 -8.26
CA ARG A 108 -10.81 5.39 -7.47
C ARG A 108 -10.99 5.70 -5.99
N ALA A 109 -10.87 4.68 -5.15
CA ALA A 109 -10.86 4.82 -3.70
C ALA A 109 -9.63 4.11 -3.11
N GLU A 110 -8.90 4.79 -2.24
CA GLU A 110 -7.76 4.21 -1.53
C GLU A 110 -8.22 3.23 -0.44
N LEU A 111 -7.59 2.06 -0.37
CA LEU A 111 -7.89 1.01 0.59
C LEU A 111 -6.72 0.74 1.55
N ASN A 112 -5.51 0.60 1.02
CA ASN A 112 -4.29 0.32 1.79
C ASN A 112 -4.41 -0.93 2.70
N ILE A 113 -5.06 -1.99 2.19
CA ILE A 113 -5.31 -3.24 2.90
C ILE A 113 -4.08 -4.14 2.77
N SER A 114 -3.41 -4.43 3.91
CA SER A 114 -2.14 -5.17 3.96
C SER A 114 -2.16 -6.35 4.92
N SER A 115 -3.32 -6.72 5.48
CA SER A 115 -3.43 -7.84 6.42
C SER A 115 -4.88 -8.30 6.55
N ARG A 116 -5.08 -9.56 6.97
CA ARG A 116 -6.42 -10.11 7.27
C ARG A 116 -7.21 -9.27 8.29
N ASN A 117 -6.52 -8.65 9.25
CA ASN A 117 -7.18 -7.77 10.21
C ASN A 117 -7.76 -6.52 9.53
N LYS A 118 -7.02 -5.92 8.60
CA LYS A 118 -7.55 -4.79 7.81
C LYS A 118 -8.68 -5.21 6.87
N VAL A 119 -8.61 -6.42 6.30
CA VAL A 119 -9.76 -6.99 5.55
C VAL A 119 -10.99 -7.09 6.43
N ALA A 120 -10.85 -7.66 7.64
CA ALA A 120 -11.97 -7.82 8.57
C ALA A 120 -12.59 -6.47 8.98
N LEU A 121 -11.75 -5.45 9.26
CA LEU A 121 -12.22 -4.10 9.59
C LEU A 121 -12.97 -3.47 8.40
N PHE A 122 -12.44 -3.58 7.19
CA PHE A 122 -13.09 -3.09 5.97
C PHE A 122 -14.44 -3.78 5.74
N MET A 123 -14.50 -5.11 5.86
CA MET A 123 -15.75 -5.85 5.71
C MET A 123 -16.79 -5.48 6.76
N GLU A 124 -16.36 -5.18 7.99
CA GLU A 124 -17.25 -4.73 9.05
C GLU A 124 -17.85 -3.34 8.75
N GLU A 125 -17.07 -2.41 8.22
CA GLU A 125 -17.57 -1.08 7.80
C GLU A 125 -18.60 -1.18 6.67
N ILE A 126 -18.39 -2.09 5.72
CA ILE A 126 -19.37 -2.39 4.65
C ILE A 126 -20.65 -2.97 5.25
N ARG A 127 -20.57 -3.96 6.15
CA ARG A 127 -21.74 -4.58 6.80
C ARG A 127 -22.55 -3.59 7.64
N GLN A 128 -21.90 -2.65 8.29
CA GLN A 128 -22.55 -1.57 9.06
C GLN A 128 -23.25 -0.53 8.17
N GLY A 129 -23.15 -0.66 6.84
CA GLY A 129 -23.78 0.26 5.89
C GLY A 129 -23.15 1.64 5.85
N LYS A 130 -21.94 1.83 6.40
CA LYS A 130 -21.20 3.09 6.32
C LYS A 130 -20.84 3.45 4.88
N SER A 131 -20.63 2.43 4.03
CA SER A 131 -20.38 2.57 2.61
C SER A 131 -20.95 1.37 1.85
N ARG A 132 -21.19 1.56 0.55
CA ARG A 132 -21.46 0.45 -0.38
C ARG A 132 -20.19 0.16 -1.17
N PRO A 133 -19.90 -1.12 -1.50
CA PRO A 133 -18.75 -1.45 -2.35
C PRO A 133 -18.80 -0.67 -3.66
N LEU A 134 -17.70 -0.06 -4.03
CA LEU A 134 -17.62 0.78 -5.25
C LEU A 134 -17.96 -0.04 -6.51
N LYS A 135 -17.62 -1.34 -6.54
CA LYS A 135 -17.93 -2.27 -7.63
C LYS A 135 -19.45 -2.38 -7.93
N ASN A 136 -20.32 -2.03 -6.97
CA ASN A 136 -21.78 -2.15 -7.14
C ASN A 136 -22.37 -1.02 -7.98
N ILE A 137 -21.60 0.01 -8.34
CA ILE A 137 -22.01 1.05 -9.30
C ILE A 137 -21.69 0.68 -10.75
N THR A 138 -20.93 -0.40 -10.97
CA THR A 138 -20.66 -1.04 -12.26
C THR A 138 -21.10 -2.50 -12.18
N SER A 139 -21.22 -3.21 -13.26
CA SER A 139 -21.73 -4.61 -13.31
C SER A 139 -20.88 -5.65 -12.54
N GLY A 140 -20.17 -5.23 -11.48
CA GLY A 140 -19.30 -6.06 -10.65
C GLY A 140 -17.83 -6.03 -11.08
N GLU A 141 -17.54 -5.62 -12.31
CA GLU A 141 -16.16 -5.48 -12.81
C GLU A 141 -15.47 -4.30 -12.15
N HIS A 142 -14.32 -4.56 -11.60
CA HIS A 142 -13.49 -3.53 -10.96
C HIS A 142 -12.01 -3.93 -11.01
N PHE A 143 -11.16 -3.00 -10.62
CA PHE A 143 -9.71 -3.17 -10.65
C PHE A 143 -9.13 -2.93 -9.27
N HIS A 144 -8.11 -3.71 -8.90
CA HIS A 144 -7.28 -3.46 -7.74
C HIS A 144 -5.84 -3.21 -8.15
N THR A 145 -5.27 -2.09 -7.71
CA THR A 145 -3.81 -1.93 -7.72
C THR A 145 -3.24 -2.66 -6.53
N VAL A 146 -2.46 -3.71 -6.79
CA VAL A 146 -1.80 -4.51 -5.76
C VAL A 146 -0.30 -4.25 -5.80
N SER A 147 0.28 -4.05 -4.63
CA SER A 147 1.71 -3.89 -4.42
C SER A 147 2.28 -5.10 -3.68
N ALA A 148 3.43 -5.60 -4.11
CA ALA A 148 4.15 -6.68 -3.45
C ALA A 148 5.67 -6.47 -3.48
N ASP A 149 6.41 -7.26 -2.70
CA ASP A 149 7.86 -7.12 -2.56
C ASP A 149 8.64 -7.58 -3.81
N SER A 150 7.98 -8.33 -4.71
CA SER A 150 8.58 -8.79 -5.97
C SER A 150 7.54 -9.07 -7.04
N ALA A 151 7.96 -9.10 -8.31
CA ALA A 151 7.14 -9.53 -9.43
C ALA A 151 6.68 -10.98 -9.27
N GLN A 152 7.51 -11.86 -8.72
CA GLN A 152 7.15 -13.26 -8.45
C GLN A 152 6.00 -13.38 -7.46
N THR A 153 5.97 -12.54 -6.44
CA THR A 153 4.83 -12.48 -5.49
C THR A 153 3.54 -12.07 -6.21
N LEU A 154 3.61 -11.09 -7.12
CA LEU A 154 2.46 -10.68 -7.93
C LEU A 154 2.01 -11.80 -8.88
N ASP A 155 2.94 -12.60 -9.43
CA ASP A 155 2.62 -13.75 -10.27
C ASP A 155 1.87 -14.83 -9.47
N LEU A 156 2.31 -15.10 -8.23
CA LEU A 156 1.62 -16.05 -7.32
C LEU A 156 0.21 -15.57 -6.96
N ILE A 157 0.06 -14.28 -6.64
CA ILE A 157 -1.26 -13.69 -6.36
C ILE A 157 -2.17 -13.83 -7.58
N GLU A 158 -1.67 -13.52 -8.78
CA GLU A 158 -2.42 -13.66 -10.02
C GLU A 158 -2.89 -15.09 -10.26
N GLU A 159 -1.99 -16.07 -10.05
CA GLU A 159 -2.30 -17.49 -10.20
C GLU A 159 -3.42 -17.94 -9.23
N GLU A 160 -3.36 -17.52 -7.96
CA GLU A 160 -4.37 -17.86 -6.97
C GLU A 160 -5.72 -17.19 -7.23
N LEU A 161 -5.72 -15.92 -7.66
CA LEU A 161 -6.95 -15.24 -8.08
C LEU A 161 -7.57 -15.91 -9.30
N ARG A 162 -6.74 -16.39 -10.25
CA ARG A 162 -7.21 -17.13 -11.44
C ARG A 162 -7.80 -18.51 -11.06
N LYS A 163 -7.18 -19.26 -10.13
CA LYS A 163 -7.70 -20.53 -9.64
C LYS A 163 -9.07 -20.40 -8.98
N LYS A 164 -9.35 -19.25 -8.41
CA LYS A 164 -10.62 -18.93 -7.75
C LYS A 164 -11.63 -18.26 -8.67
N ASP A 165 -11.31 -18.12 -9.96
CA ASP A 165 -12.15 -17.47 -10.98
C ASP A 165 -12.51 -16.01 -10.64
N TYR A 166 -11.60 -15.28 -9.97
CA TYR A 166 -11.79 -13.87 -9.68
C TYR A 166 -11.25 -12.96 -10.79
N LEU A 167 -10.28 -13.40 -11.60
CA LEU A 167 -9.73 -12.60 -12.68
C LEU A 167 -10.61 -12.63 -13.92
N VAL A 168 -10.95 -11.47 -14.45
CA VAL A 168 -11.66 -11.32 -15.72
C VAL A 168 -10.70 -11.39 -16.89
N ARG A 169 -9.56 -10.70 -16.79
CA ARG A 169 -8.46 -10.69 -17.79
C ARG A 169 -7.13 -10.42 -17.09
N THR A 170 -6.05 -10.93 -17.65
CA THR A 170 -4.72 -10.44 -17.31
C THR A 170 -4.53 -9.10 -17.97
N CYS A 171 -4.59 -8.01 -17.23
CA CYS A 171 -4.30 -6.69 -17.78
C CYS A 171 -2.81 -6.61 -18.08
N LEU A 172 -2.43 -6.52 -19.36
CA LEU A 172 -1.06 -6.25 -19.79
C LEU A 172 -0.56 -4.98 -19.07
N LEU A 173 0.53 -5.14 -18.36
CA LEU A 173 1.40 -4.14 -17.75
C LEU A 173 1.01 -2.68 -18.01
N TYR A 174 0.27 -2.08 -17.09
CA TYR A 174 0.27 -0.63 -16.94
C TYR A 174 1.51 -0.28 -16.10
N THR A 175 2.66 -0.15 -16.75
CA THR A 175 3.81 0.54 -16.16
C THR A 175 3.41 2.00 -16.07
N SER A 176 3.08 2.45 -14.87
CA SER A 176 2.94 3.88 -14.60
C SER A 176 4.23 4.57 -15.05
N PRO A 177 4.18 5.55 -15.96
CA PRO A 177 5.38 6.25 -16.37
C PRO A 177 6.00 6.89 -15.14
N SER A 178 7.26 6.55 -14.89
CA SER A 178 8.07 7.15 -13.84
C SER A 178 8.01 8.67 -13.99
N PRO A 179 7.97 9.45 -12.89
CA PRO A 179 8.01 10.92 -12.95
C PRO A 179 9.20 11.49 -13.74
N ARG A 180 10.16 10.66 -14.14
CA ARG A 180 11.34 11.06 -14.93
C ARG A 180 11.08 11.23 -16.42
N ASP A 181 9.96 10.73 -16.97
CA ASP A 181 9.70 10.78 -18.41
C ASP A 181 8.92 12.03 -18.86
N ARG A 182 8.65 12.98 -17.94
CA ARG A 182 7.97 14.24 -18.27
C ARG A 182 8.88 15.38 -18.71
N SER A 183 10.17 15.16 -18.96
CA SER A 183 11.13 16.23 -19.26
C SER A 183 11.77 16.15 -20.65
N LEU A 184 11.11 15.61 -21.67
CA LEU A 184 11.57 15.73 -23.06
C LEU A 184 10.38 15.83 -24.00
N SER A 185 9.74 17.02 -24.03
CA SER A 185 9.04 17.49 -25.23
C SER A 185 9.10 19.01 -25.25
N ARG A 186 10.02 19.49 -26.03
CA ARG A 186 10.02 20.82 -26.63
C ARG A 186 9.72 20.68 -28.08
#